data_615ab00fe48714853f53064e4f96cd6e
#
_entry.id   615ab00fe48714853f53064e4f96cd6e
#
_cell.length_a   1.000
_cell.length_b   1.000
_cell.length_c   1.000
_cell.angle_alpha   90.00
_cell.angle_beta   90.00
_cell.angle_gamma   90.00
#
_symmetry.space_group_name_H-M   'P 1'
#
loop_
_entity.id
_entity.type
_entity.pdbx_description
1 polymer ?
#
loop_
_entity_poly.entity_id
_entity_poly.type
_entity_poly.pdbx_seq_one_letter_code
_entity_poly.pdbx_strand_id
1 'polypeptide(L)'
;MSTSVSDPEYGPRSVTIVIAAKDAQDTIGRAVASCLAQSDASEVIVVDDGSSDDTAGAAQAKDDGSGRLSVIKLDQNQGPAAARNIALNQAKSVWYTMVDSDDFLDQGRLARLLDIAGDDYDFVADDLWLVDEGDEDGPRRKMWDAPPEEARCPLTFEYFLDGNITRKGRNRRELGFIKPIIRRTAIEATNLRYNENMRLSEDLVFYSELLLSGARGLLVEPMGYIAVRRPDSLSGRHGTAELAQYYDAILRLQKRPSLTGAQKHVLAELRNSVARRYRWSRLIDAKKAKDLGEAAACFATSPDIIFLLIKNVLKSLLGRM
;
A
#
# COMPACT_ATOMS: atom_id res chain seq x y z
N MET A 1 13.95 26.22 -13.45
CA MET A 1 12.64 26.72 -12.98
C MET A 1 11.58 26.16 -13.93
N SER A 2 11.02 25.01 -13.59
CA SER A 2 9.89 24.44 -14.32
C SER A 2 8.64 24.90 -13.58
N THR A 3 7.91 25.82 -14.15
CA THR A 3 6.59 26.23 -13.69
C THR A 3 5.66 25.02 -13.86
N SER A 4 5.25 24.42 -12.76
CA SER A 4 4.17 23.44 -12.75
C SER A 4 2.94 24.13 -13.33
N VAL A 5 2.57 23.77 -14.55
CA VAL A 5 1.28 24.17 -15.13
C VAL A 5 0.23 23.38 -14.35
N SER A 6 -0.35 24.00 -13.33
CA SER A 6 -1.63 23.53 -12.80
C SER A 6 -2.63 23.70 -13.95
N ASP A 7 -3.28 22.63 -14.33
CA ASP A 7 -4.39 22.70 -15.29
C ASP A 7 -5.43 23.67 -14.68
N PRO A 8 -5.79 24.78 -15.36
CA PRO A 8 -6.67 25.81 -14.79
C PRO A 8 -8.07 25.28 -14.44
N GLU A 9 -8.41 24.07 -14.87
CA GLU A 9 -9.67 23.39 -14.57
C GLU A 9 -9.71 22.83 -13.15
N TYR A 10 -8.53 22.58 -12.50
CA TYR A 10 -8.45 21.92 -11.19
C TYR A 10 -7.96 22.87 -10.10
N GLY A 11 -8.83 23.17 -9.14
CA GLY A 11 -8.49 23.99 -7.98
C GLY A 11 -7.47 23.33 -7.05
N PRO A 12 -6.86 24.10 -6.12
CA PRO A 12 -5.76 23.63 -5.25
C PRO A 12 -6.14 22.47 -4.32
N ARG A 13 -7.43 22.27 -4.09
CA ARG A 13 -7.96 21.17 -3.26
C ARG A 13 -8.45 19.97 -4.08
N SER A 14 -8.33 20.00 -5.40
CA SER A 14 -8.78 18.91 -6.26
C SER A 14 -8.03 17.61 -5.97
N VAL A 15 -8.77 16.51 -5.87
CA VAL A 15 -8.22 15.18 -5.60
C VAL A 15 -8.67 14.20 -6.69
N THR A 16 -7.73 13.47 -7.28
CA THR A 16 -8.01 12.26 -8.04
C THR A 16 -7.99 11.07 -7.08
N ILE A 17 -9.11 10.35 -7.00
CA ILE A 17 -9.22 9.08 -6.26
C ILE A 17 -9.10 7.93 -7.24
N VAL A 18 -8.21 7.00 -6.96
CA VAL A 18 -7.97 5.82 -7.80
C VAL A 18 -8.45 4.57 -7.09
N ILE A 19 -9.19 3.73 -7.81
CA ILE A 19 -9.64 2.42 -7.36
C ILE A 19 -9.17 1.36 -8.36
N ALA A 20 -8.19 0.54 -7.97
CA ALA A 20 -7.83 -0.66 -8.71
C ALA A 20 -8.72 -1.81 -8.24
N ALA A 21 -9.45 -2.44 -9.15
CA ALA A 21 -10.44 -3.45 -8.81
C ALA A 21 -10.23 -4.74 -9.61
N LYS A 22 -10.47 -5.88 -8.96
CA LYS A 22 -10.52 -7.18 -9.61
C LYS A 22 -11.48 -8.11 -8.88
N ASP A 23 -12.44 -8.66 -9.62
CA ASP A 23 -13.49 -9.57 -9.12
C ASP A 23 -14.13 -9.00 -7.83
N ALA A 24 -14.62 -7.75 -7.92
CA ALA A 24 -15.10 -6.93 -6.81
C ALA A 24 -16.54 -6.42 -6.99
N GLN A 25 -17.38 -7.07 -7.81
CA GLN A 25 -18.72 -6.61 -8.14
C GLN A 25 -19.60 -6.32 -6.92
N ASP A 26 -19.41 -7.08 -5.83
CA ASP A 26 -20.22 -6.95 -4.62
C ASP A 26 -19.82 -5.77 -3.72
N THR A 27 -18.61 -5.23 -3.89
CA THR A 27 -18.04 -4.21 -2.99
C THR A 27 -17.74 -2.88 -3.68
N ILE A 28 -17.34 -2.93 -4.95
CA ILE A 28 -16.91 -1.75 -5.71
C ILE A 28 -17.93 -0.62 -5.71
N GLY A 29 -19.23 -0.95 -5.71
CA GLY A 29 -20.29 0.04 -5.70
C GLY A 29 -20.27 0.92 -4.45
N ARG A 30 -19.97 0.36 -3.27
CA ARG A 30 -19.81 1.12 -2.01
C ARG A 30 -18.57 1.99 -2.06
N ALA A 31 -17.44 1.45 -2.52
CA ALA A 31 -16.20 2.19 -2.66
C ALA A 31 -16.39 3.43 -3.55
N VAL A 32 -16.94 3.27 -4.75
CA VAL A 32 -17.21 4.36 -5.71
C VAL A 32 -18.15 5.40 -5.12
N ALA A 33 -19.28 4.98 -4.53
CA ALA A 33 -20.25 5.90 -3.95
C ALA A 33 -19.63 6.75 -2.81
N SER A 34 -18.79 6.15 -1.96
CA SER A 34 -18.10 6.85 -0.88
C SER A 34 -17.06 7.86 -1.39
N CYS A 35 -16.41 7.55 -2.52
CA CYS A 35 -15.47 8.45 -3.19
C CYS A 35 -16.18 9.64 -3.84
N LEU A 36 -17.28 9.40 -4.55
CA LEU A 36 -18.09 10.46 -5.17
C LEU A 36 -18.75 11.38 -4.13
N ALA A 37 -19.00 10.88 -2.91
CA ALA A 37 -19.52 11.68 -1.81
C ALA A 37 -18.50 12.66 -1.20
N GLN A 38 -17.20 12.60 -1.57
CA GLN A 38 -16.21 13.55 -1.13
C GLN A 38 -16.31 14.86 -1.92
N SER A 39 -16.42 16.00 -1.23
CA SER A 39 -16.55 17.32 -1.86
C SER A 39 -15.31 17.72 -2.68
N ASP A 40 -14.13 17.30 -2.25
CA ASP A 40 -12.85 17.63 -2.88
C ASP A 40 -12.43 16.61 -3.96
N ALA A 41 -13.21 15.52 -4.17
CA ALA A 41 -12.99 14.58 -5.26
C ALA A 41 -13.36 15.21 -6.59
N SER A 42 -12.39 15.52 -7.42
CA SER A 42 -12.59 16.05 -8.77
C SER A 42 -12.59 14.95 -9.82
N GLU A 43 -11.95 13.84 -9.55
CA GLU A 43 -11.89 12.66 -10.42
C GLU A 43 -11.95 11.39 -9.56
N VAL A 44 -12.75 10.41 -9.99
CA VAL A 44 -12.76 9.04 -9.47
C VAL A 44 -12.47 8.10 -10.63
N ILE A 45 -11.29 7.49 -10.63
CA ILE A 45 -10.83 6.61 -11.71
C ILE A 45 -10.81 5.18 -11.21
N VAL A 46 -11.73 4.37 -11.73
CA VAL A 46 -11.78 2.93 -11.48
C VAL A 46 -11.05 2.22 -12.60
N VAL A 47 -10.10 1.35 -12.27
CA VAL A 47 -9.46 0.45 -13.23
C VAL A 47 -9.84 -0.98 -12.87
N ASP A 48 -10.70 -1.57 -13.67
CA ASP A 48 -11.06 -2.99 -13.61
C ASP A 48 -9.95 -3.81 -14.29
N ASP A 49 -9.15 -4.49 -13.50
CA ASP A 49 -7.97 -5.26 -13.91
C ASP A 49 -8.36 -6.63 -14.49
N GLY A 50 -9.23 -6.63 -15.50
CA GLY A 50 -9.66 -7.83 -16.22
C GLY A 50 -10.49 -8.78 -15.35
N SER A 51 -11.50 -8.25 -14.66
CA SER A 51 -12.41 -9.05 -13.84
C SER A 51 -13.22 -10.04 -14.69
N SER A 52 -13.53 -11.19 -14.06
CA SER A 52 -14.41 -12.21 -14.63
C SER A 52 -15.88 -11.99 -14.29
N ASP A 53 -16.18 -11.14 -13.32
CA ASP A 53 -17.51 -10.71 -12.88
C ASP A 53 -17.90 -9.35 -13.49
N ASP A 54 -19.02 -8.78 -13.03
CA ASP A 54 -19.50 -7.46 -13.50
C ASP A 54 -18.97 -6.29 -12.66
N THR A 55 -17.70 -6.34 -12.25
CA THR A 55 -17.04 -5.27 -11.48
C THR A 55 -17.18 -3.90 -12.16
N ALA A 56 -16.88 -3.80 -13.46
CA ALA A 56 -16.97 -2.54 -14.20
C ALA A 56 -18.42 -2.00 -14.27
N GLY A 57 -19.41 -2.88 -14.51
CA GLY A 57 -20.82 -2.49 -14.51
C GLY A 57 -21.30 -2.02 -13.15
N ALA A 58 -20.91 -2.72 -12.08
CA ALA A 58 -21.26 -2.34 -10.71
C ALA A 58 -20.63 -1.00 -10.29
N ALA A 59 -19.42 -0.68 -10.76
CA ALA A 59 -18.79 0.63 -10.58
C ALA A 59 -19.55 1.72 -11.34
N GLN A 60 -19.82 1.50 -12.63
CA GLN A 60 -20.52 2.46 -13.49
C GLN A 60 -21.95 2.76 -13.02
N ALA A 61 -22.63 1.79 -12.42
CA ALA A 61 -23.97 1.97 -11.86
C ALA A 61 -24.03 2.95 -10.67
N LYS A 62 -22.87 3.39 -10.16
CA LYS A 62 -22.76 4.41 -9.09
C LYS A 62 -22.43 5.80 -9.61
N ASP A 63 -22.40 5.99 -10.91
CA ASP A 63 -22.23 7.32 -11.50
C ASP A 63 -23.34 8.25 -11.01
N ASP A 64 -22.96 9.37 -10.41
CA ASP A 64 -23.88 10.39 -9.90
C ASP A 64 -24.27 11.45 -10.94
N GLY A 65 -23.80 11.27 -12.18
CA GLY A 65 -24.03 12.19 -13.29
C GLY A 65 -23.20 13.47 -13.22
N SER A 66 -22.25 13.57 -12.27
CA SER A 66 -21.35 14.74 -12.14
C SER A 66 -20.24 14.79 -13.20
N GLY A 67 -20.04 13.70 -13.94
CA GLY A 67 -18.94 13.55 -14.89
C GLY A 67 -17.57 13.29 -14.25
N ARG A 68 -17.51 13.05 -12.93
CA ARG A 68 -16.27 12.78 -12.20
C ARG A 68 -15.82 11.32 -12.28
N LEU A 69 -16.73 10.38 -12.55
CA LEU A 69 -16.41 8.94 -12.61
C LEU A 69 -15.88 8.57 -13.99
N SER A 70 -14.77 7.83 -13.99
CA SER A 70 -14.22 7.15 -15.18
C SER A 70 -13.96 5.69 -14.84
N VAL A 71 -14.51 4.77 -15.63
CA VAL A 71 -14.29 3.33 -15.47
C VAL A 71 -13.53 2.79 -16.67
N ILE A 72 -12.35 2.23 -16.42
CA ILE A 72 -11.45 1.64 -17.41
C ILE A 72 -11.45 0.13 -17.20
N LYS A 73 -11.88 -0.63 -18.19
CA LYS A 73 -11.82 -2.09 -18.14
C LYS A 73 -10.65 -2.60 -18.96
N LEU A 74 -9.79 -3.40 -18.35
CA LEU A 74 -8.68 -4.08 -19.03
C LEU A 74 -9.12 -5.44 -19.55
N ASP A 75 -8.57 -5.87 -20.69
CA ASP A 75 -8.88 -7.16 -21.30
C ASP A 75 -8.36 -8.34 -20.47
N GLN A 76 -7.29 -8.13 -19.69
CA GLN A 76 -6.65 -9.16 -18.88
C GLN A 76 -6.00 -8.57 -17.63
N ASN A 77 -5.82 -9.43 -16.61
CA ASN A 77 -5.18 -9.04 -15.36
C ASN A 77 -3.69 -8.68 -15.54
N GLN A 78 -3.35 -7.43 -15.26
CA GLN A 78 -1.98 -6.91 -15.27
C GLN A 78 -1.44 -6.68 -13.85
N GLY A 79 -2.30 -6.69 -12.84
CA GLY A 79 -1.99 -6.51 -11.43
C GLY A 79 -2.24 -5.11 -10.90
N PRO A 80 -2.34 -4.99 -9.57
CA PRO A 80 -2.74 -3.73 -8.93
C PRO A 80 -1.78 -2.58 -9.22
N ALA A 81 -0.49 -2.84 -9.33
CA ALA A 81 0.52 -1.84 -9.67
C ALA A 81 0.30 -1.25 -11.07
N ALA A 82 0.02 -2.11 -12.08
CA ALA A 82 -0.27 -1.67 -13.43
C ALA A 82 -1.59 -0.87 -13.49
N ALA A 83 -2.64 -1.36 -12.84
CA ALA A 83 -3.92 -0.65 -12.75
C ALA A 83 -3.76 0.74 -12.12
N ARG A 84 -3.01 0.86 -11.01
CA ARG A 84 -2.71 2.15 -10.38
C ARG A 84 -1.88 3.07 -11.27
N ASN A 85 -0.91 2.55 -12.03
CA ASN A 85 -0.13 3.34 -12.98
C ASN A 85 -0.98 3.87 -14.13
N ILE A 86 -1.92 3.08 -14.65
CA ILE A 86 -2.87 3.51 -15.70
C ILE A 86 -3.68 4.71 -15.17
N ALA A 87 -4.25 4.61 -13.97
CA ALA A 87 -5.01 5.68 -13.37
C ALA A 87 -4.15 6.91 -13.04
N LEU A 88 -2.94 6.71 -12.50
CA LEU A 88 -2.00 7.79 -12.19
C LEU A 88 -1.60 8.59 -13.44
N ASN A 89 -1.47 7.93 -14.59
CA ASN A 89 -1.18 8.61 -15.86
C ASN A 89 -2.36 9.44 -16.38
N GLN A 90 -3.58 9.17 -15.93
CA GLN A 90 -4.78 9.94 -16.29
C GLN A 90 -5.13 11.03 -15.27
N ALA A 91 -4.58 10.93 -14.05
CA ALA A 91 -4.84 11.87 -12.96
C ALA A 91 -4.42 13.29 -13.33
N LYS A 92 -5.34 14.26 -13.17
CA LYS A 92 -5.10 15.68 -13.49
C LYS A 92 -5.14 16.57 -12.25
N SER A 93 -5.80 16.12 -11.18
CA SER A 93 -5.98 16.87 -9.95
C SER A 93 -4.65 17.21 -9.27
N VAL A 94 -4.66 18.20 -8.38
CA VAL A 94 -3.48 18.61 -7.60
C VAL A 94 -3.03 17.50 -6.65
N TRP A 95 -3.99 16.77 -6.09
CA TRP A 95 -3.75 15.66 -5.18
C TRP A 95 -4.17 14.33 -5.77
N TYR A 96 -3.50 13.29 -5.34
CA TYR A 96 -3.74 11.89 -5.69
C TYR A 96 -3.96 11.07 -4.42
N THR A 97 -4.92 10.17 -4.42
CA THR A 97 -5.11 9.14 -3.38
C THR A 97 -5.64 7.86 -3.99
N MET A 98 -5.58 6.77 -3.23
CA MET A 98 -6.18 5.51 -3.63
C MET A 98 -7.16 5.00 -2.58
N VAL A 99 -8.11 4.19 -3.03
CA VAL A 99 -9.05 3.44 -2.22
C VAL A 99 -9.09 2.01 -2.75
N ASP A 100 -9.02 1.03 -1.86
CA ASP A 100 -9.17 -0.37 -2.26
C ASP A 100 -10.64 -0.66 -2.60
N SER A 101 -10.89 -1.56 -3.55
CA SER A 101 -12.22 -1.82 -4.11
C SER A 101 -13.23 -2.42 -3.12
N ASP A 102 -12.75 -2.84 -1.95
CA ASP A 102 -13.54 -3.43 -0.86
C ASP A 102 -13.67 -2.50 0.35
N ASP A 103 -12.96 -1.37 0.36
CA ASP A 103 -12.96 -0.35 1.39
C ASP A 103 -13.89 0.83 1.05
N PHE A 104 -14.03 1.77 1.97
CA PHE A 104 -14.83 2.99 1.73
C PHE A 104 -14.37 4.16 2.61
N LEU A 105 -14.87 5.36 2.30
CA LEU A 105 -14.51 6.59 2.98
C LEU A 105 -15.69 7.17 3.77
N ASP A 106 -15.43 7.63 4.99
CA ASP A 106 -16.35 8.52 5.69
C ASP A 106 -16.41 9.89 4.98
N GLN A 107 -17.59 10.50 5.00
CA GLN A 107 -17.79 11.83 4.44
C GLN A 107 -16.80 12.85 5.04
N GLY A 108 -16.20 13.67 4.17
CA GLY A 108 -15.28 14.74 4.55
C GLY A 108 -13.87 14.29 4.93
N ARG A 109 -13.50 13.00 4.69
CA ARG A 109 -12.11 12.55 4.93
C ARG A 109 -11.11 13.39 4.15
N LEU A 110 -11.35 13.61 2.84
CA LEU A 110 -10.43 14.38 2.01
C LEU A 110 -10.30 15.82 2.51
N ALA A 111 -11.41 16.47 2.86
CA ALA A 111 -11.40 17.83 3.38
C ALA A 111 -10.50 17.97 4.61
N ARG A 112 -10.65 17.05 5.58
CA ARG A 112 -9.82 17.03 6.80
C ARG A 112 -8.33 16.84 6.50
N LEU A 113 -7.98 15.91 5.60
CA LEU A 113 -6.58 15.68 5.23
C LEU A 113 -5.99 16.89 4.49
N LEU A 114 -6.74 17.52 3.60
CA LEU A 114 -6.30 18.71 2.84
C LEU A 114 -6.11 19.93 3.77
N ASP A 115 -6.98 20.10 4.78
CA ASP A 115 -6.82 21.15 5.77
C ASP A 115 -5.54 20.97 6.61
N ILE A 116 -5.19 19.70 6.90
CA ILE A 116 -3.95 19.35 7.60
C ILE A 116 -2.72 19.53 6.72
N ALA A 117 -2.83 19.16 5.44
CA ALA A 117 -1.71 19.20 4.50
C ALA A 117 -1.25 20.63 4.21
N GLY A 118 -2.19 21.54 3.95
CA GLY A 118 -1.88 22.91 3.57
C GLY A 118 -0.79 22.98 2.50
N ASP A 119 0.15 23.91 2.68
CA ASP A 119 1.35 24.02 1.85
C ASP A 119 2.58 23.35 2.47
N ASP A 120 2.43 22.80 3.68
CA ASP A 120 3.56 22.28 4.46
C ASP A 120 3.91 20.83 4.12
N TYR A 121 2.94 20.05 3.63
CA TYR A 121 3.11 18.62 3.41
C TYR A 121 2.79 18.22 1.96
N ASP A 122 3.52 17.24 1.48
CA ASP A 122 3.36 16.66 0.15
C ASP A 122 2.70 15.28 0.21
N PHE A 123 2.69 14.67 1.42
CA PHE A 123 2.22 13.33 1.70
C PHE A 123 1.56 13.31 3.09
N VAL A 124 0.23 13.20 3.15
CA VAL A 124 -0.49 13.09 4.43
C VAL A 124 -1.28 11.80 4.48
N ALA A 125 -0.98 10.99 5.47
CA ALA A 125 -1.67 9.72 5.72
C ALA A 125 -2.36 9.75 7.08
N ASP A 126 -3.50 9.09 7.18
CA ASP A 126 -4.19 8.81 8.43
C ASP A 126 -4.13 7.32 8.79
N ASP A 127 -4.31 7.01 10.07
CA ASP A 127 -4.61 5.66 10.52
C ASP A 127 -5.96 5.19 9.94
N LEU A 128 -6.13 3.90 9.81
CA LEU A 128 -7.33 3.31 9.25
C LEU A 128 -8.27 2.84 10.36
N TRP A 129 -9.57 3.01 10.13
CA TRP A 129 -10.58 2.29 10.88
C TRP A 129 -10.76 0.91 10.30
N LEU A 130 -10.67 -0.11 11.14
CA LEU A 130 -10.95 -1.50 10.78
C LEU A 130 -12.37 -1.86 11.20
N VAL A 131 -13.13 -2.44 10.26
CA VAL A 131 -14.44 -3.06 10.49
C VAL A 131 -14.40 -4.49 9.97
N ASP A 132 -15.27 -5.34 10.48
CA ASP A 132 -15.35 -6.71 9.97
C ASP A 132 -16.39 -6.78 8.83
N GLU A 133 -16.17 -7.62 7.82
CA GLU A 133 -17.08 -7.82 6.70
C GLU A 133 -18.45 -8.29 7.20
N GLY A 134 -19.52 -7.64 6.71
CA GLY A 134 -20.90 -7.88 7.14
C GLY A 134 -21.31 -7.15 8.43
N ASP A 135 -20.41 -6.40 9.05
CA ASP A 135 -20.65 -5.53 10.23
C ASP A 135 -19.98 -4.16 10.07
N GLU A 136 -20.11 -3.57 8.87
CA GLU A 136 -19.43 -2.33 8.51
C GLU A 136 -19.89 -1.09 9.30
N ASP A 137 -21.11 -1.15 9.86
CA ASP A 137 -21.67 -0.14 10.77
C ASP A 137 -21.35 -0.44 12.24
N GLY A 138 -20.68 -1.55 12.51
CA GLY A 138 -20.33 -2.02 13.84
C GLY A 138 -19.14 -1.27 14.47
N PRO A 139 -18.58 -1.82 15.57
CA PRO A 139 -17.48 -1.20 16.29
C PRO A 139 -16.23 -1.04 15.43
N ARG A 140 -15.73 0.18 15.34
CA ARG A 140 -14.49 0.51 14.63
C ARG A 140 -13.28 0.34 15.54
N ARG A 141 -12.20 -0.22 15.01
CA ARG A 141 -10.91 -0.35 15.68
C ARG A 141 -9.85 0.38 14.87
N LYS A 142 -8.93 1.07 15.53
CA LYS A 142 -7.74 1.62 14.87
C LYS A 142 -6.88 0.48 14.33
N MET A 143 -6.24 0.65 13.17
CA MET A 143 -5.31 -0.34 12.63
C MET A 143 -4.07 -0.45 13.51
N TRP A 144 -3.58 0.66 14.03
CA TRP A 144 -2.57 0.66 15.08
C TRP A 144 -3.03 1.53 16.26
N ASP A 145 -2.72 1.09 17.45
CA ASP A 145 -3.01 1.83 18.69
C ASP A 145 -1.79 2.73 18.99
N ALA A 146 -1.73 3.86 18.28
CA ALA A 146 -0.67 4.84 18.49
C ALA A 146 -0.86 5.55 19.82
N PRO A 147 0.20 5.76 20.62
CA PRO A 147 0.10 6.58 21.80
C PRO A 147 -0.19 8.04 21.42
N PRO A 148 -0.81 8.84 22.32
CA PRO A 148 -1.26 10.22 22.02
C PRO A 148 -0.17 11.13 21.43
N GLU A 149 1.09 10.95 21.83
CA GLU A 149 2.23 11.70 21.30
C GLU A 149 2.56 11.36 19.85
N GLU A 150 2.08 10.24 19.33
CA GLU A 150 2.21 9.81 17.93
C GLU A 150 0.94 10.09 17.11
N ALA A 151 -0.10 10.67 17.70
CA ALA A 151 -1.36 10.99 17.05
C ALA A 151 -1.19 11.93 15.83
N ARG A 152 -0.10 12.71 15.84
CA ARG A 152 0.35 13.55 14.73
C ARG A 152 1.87 13.57 14.72
N CYS A 153 2.49 12.88 13.77
CA CYS A 153 3.95 12.78 13.72
C CYS A 153 4.49 12.92 12.30
N PRO A 154 5.71 13.49 12.14
CA PRO A 154 6.38 13.48 10.84
C PRO A 154 6.55 12.05 10.31
N LEU A 155 6.08 11.79 9.10
CA LEU A 155 6.26 10.51 8.43
C LEU A 155 7.56 10.54 7.66
N THR A 156 8.66 10.30 8.35
CA THR A 156 9.98 10.15 7.72
C THR A 156 10.14 8.77 7.10
N PHE A 157 11.10 8.63 6.20
CA PHE A 157 11.44 7.33 5.62
C PHE A 157 11.77 6.28 6.68
N GLU A 158 12.55 6.66 7.69
CA GLU A 158 12.96 5.77 8.78
C GLU A 158 11.75 5.32 9.62
N TYR A 159 10.88 6.25 9.99
CA TYR A 159 9.67 5.96 10.76
C TYR A 159 8.71 5.04 9.97
N PHE A 160 8.54 5.34 8.68
CA PHE A 160 7.71 4.55 7.78
C PHE A 160 8.19 3.11 7.68
N LEU A 161 9.48 2.90 7.42
CA LEU A 161 10.03 1.54 7.31
C LEU A 161 10.02 0.80 8.66
N ASP A 162 10.39 1.48 9.76
CA ASP A 162 10.38 0.89 11.09
C ASP A 162 8.99 0.37 11.48
N GLY A 163 7.92 1.08 11.10
CA GLY A 163 6.54 0.66 11.31
C GLY A 163 6.17 -0.65 10.59
N ASN A 164 6.92 -1.05 9.57
CA ASN A 164 6.71 -2.28 8.79
C ASN A 164 7.63 -3.45 9.21
N ILE A 165 8.49 -3.26 10.23
CA ILE A 165 9.42 -4.29 10.70
C ILE A 165 8.82 -5.01 11.90
N THR A 166 8.78 -6.35 11.85
CA THR A 166 8.38 -7.17 13.00
C THR A 166 9.49 -7.19 14.04
N ARG A 167 9.20 -6.73 15.25
CA ARG A 167 10.11 -6.73 16.41
C ARG A 167 9.53 -7.52 17.57
N LYS A 168 10.39 -8.10 18.40
CA LYS A 168 9.95 -8.80 19.61
C LYS A 168 9.34 -7.80 20.60
N GLY A 169 8.12 -8.07 21.06
CA GLY A 169 7.44 -7.24 22.07
C GLY A 169 6.80 -5.95 21.51
N ARG A 170 6.81 -5.74 20.21
CA ARG A 170 6.15 -4.60 19.55
C ARG A 170 5.32 -5.06 18.36
N ASN A 171 4.06 -4.68 18.33
CA ASN A 171 3.21 -4.91 17.17
C ASN A 171 3.73 -4.14 15.95
N ARG A 172 3.66 -4.76 14.79
CA ARG A 172 3.93 -4.10 13.52
C ARG A 172 2.79 -3.13 13.22
N ARG A 173 3.11 -1.89 12.86
CA ARG A 173 2.11 -0.86 12.51
C ARG A 173 1.53 -1.01 11.11
N GLU A 174 2.18 -1.81 10.27
CA GLU A 174 1.76 -2.07 8.89
C GLU A 174 1.53 -0.80 8.04
N LEU A 175 2.40 0.20 8.22
CA LEU A 175 2.29 1.49 7.53
C LEU A 175 2.32 1.38 5.98
N GLY A 176 2.63 0.21 5.43
CA GLY A 176 2.47 -0.06 3.99
C GLY A 176 1.01 -0.08 3.52
N PHE A 177 0.03 -0.19 4.44
CA PHE A 177 -1.40 -0.19 4.11
C PHE A 177 -2.07 1.19 4.16
N ILE A 178 -1.36 2.23 4.63
CA ILE A 178 -1.92 3.60 4.65
C ILE A 178 -2.35 4.05 3.25
N LYS A 179 -3.36 4.91 3.21
CA LYS A 179 -3.92 5.45 1.96
C LYS A 179 -3.81 6.99 1.97
N PRO A 180 -2.61 7.52 1.72
CA PRO A 180 -2.34 8.95 1.81
C PRO A 180 -3.01 9.75 0.71
N ILE A 181 -3.23 11.04 0.99
CA ILE A 181 -3.26 12.04 -0.08
C ILE A 181 -1.81 12.43 -0.42
N ILE A 182 -1.50 12.48 -1.71
CA ILE A 182 -0.15 12.78 -2.19
C ILE A 182 -0.23 13.93 -3.19
N ARG A 183 0.63 14.93 -3.02
CA ARG A 183 0.74 16.02 -3.98
C ARG A 183 1.28 15.48 -5.31
N ARG A 184 0.51 15.61 -6.40
CA ARG A 184 0.86 15.03 -7.71
C ARG A 184 2.22 15.52 -8.22
N THR A 185 2.56 16.78 -7.97
CA THR A 185 3.88 17.32 -8.33
C THR A 185 5.05 16.61 -7.65
N ALA A 186 4.89 16.06 -6.45
CA ALA A 186 5.92 15.27 -5.79
C ALA A 186 6.17 13.93 -6.50
N ILE A 187 5.10 13.32 -7.05
CA ILE A 187 5.20 12.11 -7.87
C ILE A 187 5.87 12.41 -9.21
N GLU A 188 5.44 13.49 -9.86
CA GLU A 188 5.94 13.89 -11.18
C GLU A 188 7.41 14.33 -11.17
N ALA A 189 7.83 15.06 -10.14
CA ALA A 189 9.21 15.52 -9.99
C ALA A 189 10.22 14.36 -10.00
N THR A 190 9.80 13.17 -9.63
CA THR A 190 10.62 11.95 -9.58
C THR A 190 10.29 10.96 -10.69
N ASN A 191 9.28 11.24 -11.50
CA ASN A 191 8.70 10.30 -12.47
C ASN A 191 8.39 8.94 -11.84
N LEU A 192 7.93 8.97 -10.59
CA LEU A 192 7.68 7.76 -9.80
C LEU A 192 6.48 6.97 -10.34
N ARG A 193 6.63 5.66 -10.42
CA ARG A 193 5.59 4.72 -10.82
C ARG A 193 5.63 3.49 -9.93
N TYR A 194 4.48 2.84 -9.76
CA TYR A 194 4.42 1.52 -9.12
C TYR A 194 5.22 0.50 -9.92
N ASN A 195 5.92 -0.39 -9.23
CA ASN A 195 6.66 -1.47 -9.90
C ASN A 195 5.70 -2.60 -10.30
N GLU A 196 5.36 -2.67 -11.57
CA GLU A 196 4.37 -3.62 -12.13
C GLU A 196 4.76 -5.09 -11.99
N ASN A 197 6.05 -5.37 -11.75
CA ASN A 197 6.51 -6.73 -11.46
C ASN A 197 6.22 -7.16 -10.01
N MET A 198 5.72 -6.25 -9.15
CA MET A 198 5.41 -6.55 -7.76
C MET A 198 3.93 -6.86 -7.57
N ARG A 199 3.67 -7.89 -6.77
CA ARG A 199 2.33 -8.28 -6.31
C ARG A 199 2.22 -8.22 -4.78
N LEU A 200 3.27 -7.76 -4.12
CA LEU A 200 3.36 -7.63 -2.68
C LEU A 200 4.18 -6.39 -2.33
N SER A 201 3.62 -5.55 -1.45
CA SER A 201 4.28 -4.37 -0.91
C SER A 201 4.70 -3.33 -1.97
N GLU A 202 4.00 -3.26 -3.10
CA GLU A 202 4.21 -2.26 -4.14
C GLU A 202 3.96 -0.84 -3.59
N ASP A 203 2.95 -0.68 -2.72
CA ASP A 203 2.64 0.57 -2.03
C ASP A 203 3.78 0.99 -1.10
N LEU A 204 4.32 0.04 -0.31
CA LEU A 204 5.44 0.31 0.59
C LEU A 204 6.66 0.81 -0.19
N VAL A 205 6.97 0.19 -1.33
CA VAL A 205 8.10 0.60 -2.17
C VAL A 205 7.84 1.98 -2.77
N PHE A 206 6.65 2.23 -3.29
CA PHE A 206 6.26 3.51 -3.86
C PHE A 206 6.38 4.66 -2.83
N TYR A 207 5.83 4.47 -1.63
CA TYR A 207 5.94 5.48 -0.56
C TYR A 207 7.37 5.66 -0.06
N SER A 208 8.15 4.58 0.01
CA SER A 208 9.58 4.65 0.35
C SER A 208 10.36 5.51 -0.64
N GLU A 209 10.12 5.33 -1.94
CA GLU A 209 10.75 6.13 -2.99
C GLU A 209 10.37 7.60 -2.90
N LEU A 210 9.10 7.89 -2.64
CA LEU A 210 8.58 9.25 -2.48
C LEU A 210 9.22 9.96 -1.28
N LEU A 211 9.27 9.30 -0.11
CA LEU A 211 9.89 9.85 1.09
C LEU A 211 11.41 10.03 0.93
N LEU A 212 12.10 9.12 0.22
CA LEU A 212 13.53 9.27 -0.12
C LEU A 212 13.79 10.41 -1.10
N SER A 213 12.79 10.79 -1.90
CA SER A 213 12.91 11.93 -2.80
C SER A 213 12.78 13.29 -2.10
N GLY A 214 12.48 13.30 -0.80
CA GLY A 214 12.32 14.49 0.01
C GLY A 214 10.90 14.99 0.19
N ALA A 215 9.89 14.18 -0.18
CA ALA A 215 8.50 14.51 0.10
C ALA A 215 8.28 14.67 1.61
N ARG A 216 7.63 15.75 2.00
CA ARG A 216 7.33 16.07 3.41
C ARG A 216 6.11 15.28 3.85
N GLY A 217 6.34 14.23 4.63
CA GLY A 217 5.31 13.31 5.11
C GLY A 217 4.77 13.65 6.48
N LEU A 218 3.46 13.43 6.68
CA LEU A 218 2.79 13.51 7.97
C LEU A 218 1.87 12.29 8.15
N LEU A 219 1.87 11.74 9.35
CA LEU A 219 0.94 10.71 9.80
C LEU A 219 0.03 11.29 10.86
N VAL A 220 -1.28 11.03 10.75
CA VAL A 220 -2.28 11.56 11.69
C VAL A 220 -3.23 10.45 12.17
N GLU A 221 -4.06 10.79 13.16
CA GLU A 221 -5.15 9.92 13.61
C GLU A 221 -6.14 9.59 12.49
N PRO A 222 -7.01 8.58 12.68
CA PRO A 222 -8.00 8.21 11.68
C PRO A 222 -8.89 9.39 11.27
N MET A 223 -8.92 9.67 9.98
CA MET A 223 -9.73 10.73 9.37
C MET A 223 -10.91 10.18 8.55
N GLY A 224 -11.10 8.85 8.56
CA GLY A 224 -12.27 8.23 7.96
C GLY A 224 -11.97 7.35 6.75
N TYR A 225 -10.80 6.73 6.65
CA TYR A 225 -10.63 5.56 5.80
C TYR A 225 -11.12 4.32 6.54
N ILE A 226 -12.05 3.58 5.95
CA ILE A 226 -12.65 2.38 6.54
C ILE A 226 -12.16 1.16 5.77
N ALA A 227 -11.29 0.39 6.41
CA ALA A 227 -10.75 -0.84 5.85
C ALA A 227 -11.59 -2.04 6.32
N VAL A 228 -12.12 -2.80 5.38
CA VAL A 228 -13.00 -3.95 5.64
C VAL A 228 -12.17 -5.22 5.73
N ARG A 229 -12.13 -5.82 6.92
CA ARG A 229 -11.41 -7.07 7.14
C ARG A 229 -12.21 -8.26 6.65
N ARG A 230 -11.61 -9.00 5.72
CA ARG A 230 -12.16 -10.25 5.19
C ARG A 230 -11.38 -11.45 5.69
N PRO A 231 -12.04 -12.58 6.00
CA PRO A 231 -11.35 -13.83 6.34
C PRO A 231 -10.40 -14.32 5.23
N ASP A 232 -10.73 -14.00 3.97
CA ASP A 232 -10.00 -14.45 2.78
C ASP A 232 -9.11 -13.37 2.14
N SER A 233 -8.80 -12.29 2.87
CA SER A 233 -7.96 -11.19 2.37
C SER A 233 -6.67 -11.71 1.74
N LEU A 234 -6.35 -11.21 0.54
CA LEU A 234 -5.13 -11.54 -0.23
C LEU A 234 -3.85 -11.13 0.51
N SER A 235 -3.93 -10.15 1.41
CA SER A 235 -2.78 -9.60 2.13
C SER A 235 -2.05 -10.60 3.05
N GLY A 236 -2.63 -11.77 3.32
CA GLY A 236 -2.03 -12.84 4.15
C GLY A 236 -1.42 -14.02 3.38
N ARG A 237 -1.65 -14.15 2.06
CA ARG A 237 -1.31 -15.35 1.26
C ARG A 237 -0.27 -15.02 0.19
N HIS A 238 0.96 -14.76 0.58
CA HIS A 238 2.04 -14.49 -0.36
C HIS A 238 2.95 -15.69 -0.54
N GLY A 239 3.22 -16.04 -1.80
CA GLY A 239 4.14 -17.11 -2.17
C GLY A 239 5.61 -16.67 -2.14
N THR A 240 6.46 -17.60 -2.51
CA THR A 240 7.92 -17.39 -2.55
C THR A 240 8.31 -16.38 -3.62
N ALA A 241 7.59 -16.35 -4.75
CA ALA A 241 7.87 -15.42 -5.85
C ALA A 241 7.64 -13.95 -5.45
N GLU A 242 6.51 -13.65 -4.79
CA GLU A 242 6.17 -12.30 -4.34
C GLU A 242 7.16 -11.83 -3.26
N LEU A 243 7.56 -12.72 -2.34
CA LEU A 243 8.58 -12.42 -1.34
C LEU A 243 9.96 -12.16 -1.97
N ALA A 244 10.31 -12.86 -3.06
CA ALA A 244 11.53 -12.60 -3.83
C ALA A 244 11.51 -11.21 -4.46
N GLN A 245 10.41 -10.85 -5.13
CA GLN A 245 10.23 -9.53 -5.75
C GLN A 245 10.36 -8.41 -4.71
N TYR A 246 9.74 -8.58 -3.54
CA TYR A 246 9.83 -7.61 -2.45
C TYR A 246 11.27 -7.51 -1.91
N TYR A 247 11.94 -8.64 -1.69
CA TYR A 247 13.34 -8.67 -1.27
C TYR A 247 14.27 -7.95 -2.25
N ASP A 248 14.09 -8.20 -3.56
CA ASP A 248 14.86 -7.55 -4.63
C ASP A 248 14.59 -6.05 -4.71
N ALA A 249 13.35 -5.60 -4.46
CA ALA A 249 13.03 -4.19 -4.39
C ALA A 249 13.76 -3.50 -3.24
N ILE A 250 13.85 -4.12 -2.07
CA ILE A 250 14.63 -3.59 -0.94
C ILE A 250 16.12 -3.51 -1.29
N LEU A 251 16.67 -4.52 -1.97
CA LEU A 251 18.07 -4.50 -2.42
C LEU A 251 18.33 -3.36 -3.41
N ARG A 252 17.35 -3.01 -4.26
CA ARG A 252 17.45 -1.84 -5.16
C ARG A 252 17.46 -0.54 -4.38
N LEU A 253 16.58 -0.38 -3.40
CA LEU A 253 16.57 0.80 -2.51
C LEU A 253 17.93 0.97 -1.79
N GLN A 254 18.54 -0.11 -1.31
CA GLN A 254 19.83 -0.08 -0.63
C GLN A 254 21.01 0.39 -1.51
N LYS A 255 20.88 0.29 -2.84
CA LYS A 255 21.92 0.72 -3.79
C LYS A 255 21.90 2.23 -4.05
N ARG A 256 20.95 2.99 -3.54
CA ARG A 256 20.90 4.44 -3.70
C ARG A 256 22.12 5.10 -3.04
N PRO A 257 22.87 5.94 -3.74
CA PRO A 257 24.12 6.51 -3.22
C PRO A 257 23.91 7.54 -2.10
N SER A 258 22.75 8.19 -2.07
CA SER A 258 22.43 9.32 -1.16
C SER A 258 21.87 8.91 0.20
N LEU A 259 21.81 7.61 0.52
CA LEU A 259 21.25 7.15 1.79
C LEU A 259 22.12 7.55 2.98
N THR A 260 21.47 8.13 4.01
CA THR A 260 22.10 8.39 5.31
C THR A 260 22.43 7.09 6.05
N GLY A 261 23.22 7.18 7.13
CA GLY A 261 23.49 6.02 8.00
C GLY A 261 22.22 5.42 8.62
N ALA A 262 21.29 6.27 9.06
CA ALA A 262 20.01 5.83 9.63
C ALA A 262 19.14 5.11 8.58
N GLN A 263 19.06 5.64 7.35
CA GLN A 263 18.32 5.03 6.26
C GLN A 263 18.89 3.67 5.86
N LYS A 264 20.22 3.55 5.77
CA LYS A 264 20.88 2.26 5.52
C LYS A 264 20.60 1.25 6.61
N HIS A 265 20.58 1.70 7.87
CA HIS A 265 20.29 0.84 9.02
C HIS A 265 18.88 0.26 8.96
N VAL A 266 17.85 1.11 8.84
CA VAL A 266 16.44 0.65 8.81
C VAL A 266 16.15 -0.22 7.59
N LEU A 267 16.75 0.08 6.42
CA LEU A 267 16.66 -0.78 5.24
C LEU A 267 17.31 -2.15 5.46
N ALA A 268 18.44 -2.21 6.17
CA ALA A 268 19.08 -3.49 6.50
C ALA A 268 18.18 -4.33 7.43
N GLU A 269 17.53 -3.71 8.40
CA GLU A 269 16.58 -4.39 9.29
C GLU A 269 15.35 -4.89 8.53
N LEU A 270 14.75 -4.07 7.66
CA LEU A 270 13.64 -4.48 6.80
C LEU A 270 14.04 -5.65 5.90
N ARG A 271 15.20 -5.53 5.22
CA ARG A 271 15.76 -6.62 4.40
C ARG A 271 15.88 -7.92 5.20
N ASN A 272 16.44 -7.87 6.39
CA ASN A 272 16.59 -9.05 7.25
C ASN A 272 15.23 -9.65 7.65
N SER A 273 14.25 -8.79 7.96
CA SER A 273 12.88 -9.22 8.26
C SER A 273 12.23 -9.95 7.09
N VAL A 274 12.36 -9.40 5.88
CA VAL A 274 11.82 -10.01 4.65
C VAL A 274 12.61 -11.27 4.26
N ALA A 275 13.94 -11.26 4.39
CA ALA A 275 14.80 -12.41 4.11
C ALA A 275 14.41 -13.64 4.95
N ARG A 276 14.04 -13.45 6.23
CA ARG A 276 13.58 -14.55 7.09
C ARG A 276 12.33 -15.23 6.52
N ARG A 277 11.35 -14.46 6.07
CA ARG A 277 10.10 -14.97 5.46
C ARG A 277 10.39 -15.63 4.12
N TYR A 278 11.15 -14.97 3.26
CA TYR A 278 11.50 -15.45 1.92
C TYR A 278 12.27 -16.78 1.98
N ARG A 279 13.31 -16.86 2.80
CA ARG A 279 14.11 -18.09 2.94
C ARG A 279 13.32 -19.25 3.54
N TRP A 280 12.43 -18.96 4.47
CA TRP A 280 11.53 -19.98 5.02
C TRP A 280 10.55 -20.50 3.95
N SER A 281 9.95 -19.63 3.16
CA SER A 281 9.06 -20.02 2.06
C SER A 281 9.79 -20.87 1.01
N ARG A 282 11.00 -20.45 0.58
CA ARG A 282 11.86 -21.23 -0.33
C ARG A 282 12.16 -22.62 0.23
N LEU A 283 12.49 -22.72 1.50
CA LEU A 283 12.79 -24.01 2.14
C LEU A 283 11.57 -24.95 2.13
N ILE A 284 10.36 -24.41 2.34
CA ILE A 284 9.12 -25.18 2.23
C ILE A 284 8.92 -25.68 0.79
N ASP A 285 9.13 -24.83 -0.20
CA ASP A 285 8.96 -25.20 -1.61
C ASP A 285 10.02 -26.22 -2.06
N ALA A 286 11.29 -26.04 -1.67
CA ALA A 286 12.36 -27.00 -1.92
C ALA A 286 12.04 -28.38 -1.30
N LYS A 287 11.49 -28.39 -0.07
CA LYS A 287 11.04 -29.64 0.56
C LYS A 287 9.91 -30.33 -0.23
N LYS A 288 8.91 -29.57 -0.70
CA LYS A 288 7.81 -30.11 -1.51
C LYS A 288 8.32 -30.66 -2.84
N ALA A 289 9.28 -29.96 -3.47
CA ALA A 289 9.93 -30.39 -4.72
C ALA A 289 10.96 -31.50 -4.52
N LYS A 290 11.32 -31.85 -3.29
CA LYS A 290 12.43 -32.77 -2.92
C LYS A 290 13.79 -32.33 -3.47
N ASP A 291 13.99 -31.02 -3.62
CA ASP A 291 15.23 -30.40 -4.11
C ASP A 291 16.17 -30.12 -2.91
N LEU A 292 17.12 -31.03 -2.69
CA LEU A 292 18.10 -30.92 -1.60
C LEU A 292 19.13 -29.80 -1.85
N GLY A 293 19.44 -29.50 -3.12
CA GLY A 293 20.36 -28.42 -3.50
C GLY A 293 19.77 -27.06 -3.14
N GLU A 294 18.52 -26.82 -3.54
CA GLU A 294 17.79 -25.61 -3.21
C GLU A 294 17.55 -25.48 -1.69
N ALA A 295 17.21 -26.57 -1.02
CA ALA A 295 17.07 -26.61 0.43
C ALA A 295 18.38 -26.18 1.14
N ALA A 296 19.54 -26.70 0.71
CA ALA A 296 20.84 -26.31 1.25
C ALA A 296 21.17 -24.85 0.95
N ALA A 297 20.84 -24.33 -0.25
CA ALA A 297 21.06 -22.94 -0.64
C ALA A 297 20.27 -21.95 0.23
N CYS A 298 19.14 -22.35 0.83
CA CYS A 298 18.40 -21.52 1.78
C CYS A 298 19.22 -21.16 3.01
N PHE A 299 20.20 -21.97 3.39
CA PHE A 299 21.09 -21.75 4.54
C PHE A 299 22.33 -20.89 4.21
N ALA A 300 22.57 -20.54 2.96
CA ALA A 300 23.61 -19.59 2.57
C ALA A 300 23.18 -18.15 2.90
N THR A 301 23.20 -17.81 4.19
CA THR A 301 22.67 -16.53 4.73
C THR A 301 23.32 -16.21 6.07
N SER A 302 22.87 -15.13 6.73
CA SER A 302 23.38 -14.72 8.03
C SER A 302 23.07 -15.73 9.16
N PRO A 303 23.91 -15.84 10.20
CA PRO A 303 23.76 -16.81 11.28
C PRO A 303 22.41 -16.75 12.01
N ASP A 304 21.84 -15.56 12.17
CA ASP A 304 20.54 -15.34 12.82
C ASP A 304 19.38 -15.94 12.00
N ILE A 305 19.46 -15.84 10.68
CA ILE A 305 18.47 -16.46 9.78
C ILE A 305 18.64 -17.98 9.77
N ILE A 306 19.88 -18.47 9.74
CA ILE A 306 20.16 -19.92 9.84
C ILE A 306 19.55 -20.49 11.12
N PHE A 307 19.80 -19.85 12.27
CA PHE A 307 19.23 -20.27 13.54
C PHE A 307 17.69 -20.33 13.51
N LEU A 308 17.06 -19.31 12.92
CA LEU A 308 15.60 -19.26 12.76
C LEU A 308 15.08 -20.41 11.88
N LEU A 309 15.74 -20.68 10.75
CA LEU A 309 15.36 -21.78 9.86
C LEU A 309 15.44 -23.13 10.57
N ILE A 310 16.54 -23.39 11.28
CA ILE A 310 16.73 -24.63 12.07
C ILE A 310 15.61 -24.74 13.13
N LYS A 311 15.35 -23.67 13.89
CA LYS A 311 14.29 -23.65 14.90
C LYS A 311 12.91 -23.98 14.30
N ASN A 312 12.58 -23.41 13.12
CA ASN A 312 11.31 -23.64 12.46
C ASN A 312 11.20 -25.08 11.91
N VAL A 313 12.30 -25.64 11.39
CA VAL A 313 12.36 -27.05 10.97
C VAL A 313 12.12 -27.97 12.17
N LEU A 314 12.80 -27.75 13.28
CA LEU A 314 12.61 -28.54 14.50
C LEU A 314 11.18 -28.47 15.02
N LYS A 315 10.57 -27.27 15.07
CA LYS A 315 9.16 -27.12 15.44
C LYS A 315 8.23 -27.89 14.49
N SER A 316 8.49 -27.85 13.18
CA SER A 316 7.70 -28.59 12.18
C SER A 316 7.81 -30.11 12.33
N LEU A 317 8.93 -30.61 12.86
CA LEU A 317 9.13 -32.03 13.13
C LEU A 317 8.46 -32.44 14.44
N LEU A 318 8.60 -31.63 15.50
CA LEU A 318 8.03 -31.92 16.84
C LEU A 318 6.49 -31.72 16.88
N GLY A 319 5.93 -30.82 16.11
CA GLY A 319 4.47 -30.60 16.02
C GLY A 319 3.72 -31.66 15.19
N ARG A 320 4.41 -32.69 14.70
CA ARG A 320 3.86 -33.86 14.00
C ARG A 320 3.90 -35.14 14.87
N MET A 321 4.40 -35.04 16.07
CA MET A 321 4.35 -36.07 17.12
C MET A 321 3.23 -35.73 18.11
#